data_8d8f868ca9a41c931fa90afb5ad878aa
#
_entry.id   8d8f868ca9a41c931fa90afb5ad878aa
#
_cell.length_a   1.000
_cell.length_b   1.000
_cell.length_c   1.000
_cell.angle_alpha   90.00
_cell.angle_beta   90.00
_cell.angle_gamma   90.00
#
_symmetry.space_group_name_H-M   'P 1'
#
loop_
_entity.id
_entity.type
_entity.pdbx_description
1 polymer ?
#
loop_
_entity_poly.entity_id
_entity_poly.type
_entity_poly.pdbx_seq_one_letter_code
_entity_poly.pdbx_strand_id
1 'polypeptide(L)'
;MAYFEGIEMTGGYGNGPDIINSCTVNVNKGEIVSILGPNGAGKSTAMKAMLGLLNLKSGSVMINGEDISRLSPQDRVKRGISFVPQTKNVFAGMTVEENLEMGAFLINDDYKNVINEIYDLFPILNEKRNQLVGELSGGQRQQVALGRALMIKPSVLMLDEPTAGVSPIVMDELFDHIVKVKRTNVAILMVEQNAKQALNISDRGYVLVTGENKYTGTGKELLNDPRVRSSFLGG
;
A
#
# COMPACT_ATOMS: atom_id res chain seq x y z
N MET A 1 -10.24 17.50 -6.47
CA MET A 1 -9.15 17.25 -5.49
C MET A 1 -9.32 15.82 -5.03
N ALA A 2 -8.30 14.99 -5.18
CA ALA A 2 -8.38 13.59 -4.75
C ALA A 2 -8.35 13.51 -3.21
N TYR A 3 -8.65 12.34 -2.65
CA TYR A 3 -8.70 12.18 -1.20
C TYR A 3 -7.29 12.17 -0.57
N PHE A 4 -6.33 11.49 -1.21
CA PHE A 4 -4.93 11.45 -0.79
C PHE A 4 -4.04 11.66 -1.99
N GLU A 5 -3.14 12.64 -1.93
CA GLU A 5 -2.37 13.13 -3.08
C GLU A 5 -0.93 13.44 -2.67
N GLY A 6 0.03 12.99 -3.51
CA GLY A 6 1.38 13.53 -3.60
C GLY A 6 1.47 14.36 -4.89
N ILE A 7 1.78 15.64 -4.79
CA ILE A 7 1.73 16.59 -5.91
C ILE A 7 3.15 17.08 -6.20
N GLU A 8 3.62 16.85 -7.44
CA GLU A 8 4.92 17.28 -7.94
C GLU A 8 6.09 17.01 -6.98
N MET A 9 6.04 15.84 -6.36
CA MET A 9 7.01 15.44 -5.35
C MET A 9 8.40 15.29 -5.94
N THR A 10 9.39 16.01 -5.38
CA THR A 10 10.82 15.87 -5.72
C THR A 10 11.60 15.59 -4.45
N GLY A 11 12.47 14.57 -4.48
CA GLY A 11 13.30 14.23 -3.33
C GLY A 11 14.00 12.89 -3.45
N GLY A 12 14.82 12.61 -2.44
CA GLY A 12 15.64 11.41 -2.33
C GLY A 12 16.00 11.14 -0.86
N TYR A 13 16.98 10.27 -0.61
CA TYR A 13 17.40 9.90 0.74
C TYR A 13 18.56 10.79 1.23
N GLY A 14 18.40 11.39 2.41
CA GLY A 14 19.40 12.23 3.04
C GLY A 14 19.84 13.39 2.14
N ASN A 15 21.15 13.58 1.96
CA ASN A 15 21.72 14.59 1.06
C ASN A 15 22.07 14.01 -0.33
N GLY A 16 21.54 12.83 -0.67
CA GLY A 16 21.77 12.18 -1.94
C GLY A 16 21.03 12.82 -3.12
N PRO A 17 21.17 12.26 -4.33
CA PRO A 17 20.45 12.71 -5.51
C PRO A 17 18.94 12.50 -5.34
N ASP A 18 18.17 13.27 -6.11
CA ASP A 18 16.73 13.08 -6.20
C ASP A 18 16.42 11.77 -6.92
N ILE A 19 15.54 10.97 -6.32
CA ILE A 19 15.09 9.69 -6.86
C ILE A 19 13.71 9.86 -7.49
N ILE A 20 12.89 10.76 -6.97
CA ILE A 20 11.63 11.20 -7.57
C ILE A 20 11.74 12.65 -8.00
N ASN A 21 11.19 12.98 -9.19
CA ASN A 21 11.27 14.28 -9.83
C ASN A 21 9.87 14.67 -10.33
N SER A 22 9.27 15.70 -9.73
CA SER A 22 7.89 16.14 -10.04
C SER A 22 6.87 15.01 -10.12
N CYS A 23 7.05 13.98 -9.28
CA CYS A 23 6.19 12.81 -9.27
C CYS A 23 4.83 13.16 -8.65
N THR A 24 3.76 12.90 -9.39
CA THR A 24 2.38 13.12 -8.90
C THR A 24 1.62 11.80 -8.86
N VAL A 25 1.07 11.48 -7.68
CA VAL A 25 0.26 10.28 -7.44
C VAL A 25 -0.92 10.65 -6.57
N ASN A 26 -2.11 10.19 -6.91
CA ASN A 26 -3.29 10.43 -6.09
C ASN A 26 -4.24 9.22 -6.10
N VAL A 27 -5.08 9.13 -5.07
CA VAL A 27 -6.08 8.09 -4.90
C VAL A 27 -7.33 8.64 -4.20
N ASN A 28 -8.50 8.16 -4.59
CA ASN A 28 -9.78 8.49 -3.98
C ASN A 28 -10.23 7.39 -3.01
N LYS A 29 -11.20 7.70 -2.14
CA LYS A 29 -11.85 6.69 -1.31
C LYS A 29 -12.55 5.63 -2.18
N GLY A 30 -12.41 4.36 -1.79
CA GLY A 30 -12.97 3.25 -2.54
C GLY A 30 -12.29 3.01 -3.89
N GLU A 31 -11.07 3.50 -4.07
CA GLU A 31 -10.27 3.33 -5.29
C GLU A 31 -9.01 2.52 -4.98
N ILE A 32 -8.58 1.66 -5.90
CA ILE A 32 -7.26 1.04 -5.93
C ILE A 32 -6.44 1.73 -7.02
N VAL A 33 -5.31 2.29 -6.63
CA VAL A 33 -4.34 2.89 -7.55
C VAL A 33 -3.01 2.16 -7.42
N SER A 34 -2.47 1.69 -8.54
CA SER A 34 -1.16 1.03 -8.59
C SER A 34 -0.08 1.94 -9.13
N ILE A 35 1.08 1.94 -8.45
CA ILE A 35 2.33 2.54 -8.93
C ILE A 35 3.20 1.40 -9.47
N LEU A 36 3.52 1.48 -10.75
CA LEU A 36 4.24 0.48 -11.51
C LEU A 36 5.54 1.06 -12.08
N GLY A 37 6.42 0.20 -12.54
CA GLY A 37 7.67 0.60 -13.18
C GLY A 37 8.81 -0.35 -12.87
N PRO A 38 9.95 -0.23 -13.54
CA PRO A 38 11.10 -1.09 -13.32
C PRO A 38 11.71 -0.92 -11.91
N ASN A 39 12.62 -1.82 -11.56
CA ASN A 39 13.39 -1.66 -10.33
C ASN A 39 14.22 -0.37 -10.39
N GLY A 40 14.24 0.38 -9.29
CA GLY A 40 14.88 1.69 -9.23
C GLY A 40 14.09 2.85 -9.84
N ALA A 41 12.86 2.64 -10.33
CA ALA A 41 12.02 3.71 -10.90
C ALA A 41 11.52 4.76 -9.89
N GLY A 42 11.74 4.57 -8.58
CA GLY A 42 11.29 5.50 -7.56
C GLY A 42 9.95 5.16 -6.90
N LYS A 43 9.33 4.00 -7.22
CA LYS A 43 8.01 3.60 -6.71
C LYS A 43 7.90 3.64 -5.17
N SER A 44 8.73 2.85 -4.47
CA SER A 44 8.74 2.82 -3.00
C SER A 44 9.25 4.14 -2.41
N THR A 45 10.04 4.92 -3.16
CA THR A 45 10.47 6.27 -2.75
C THR A 45 9.29 7.23 -2.75
N ALA A 46 8.46 7.24 -3.80
CA ALA A 46 7.24 8.03 -3.86
C ALA A 46 6.29 7.67 -2.70
N MET A 47 6.10 6.38 -2.45
CA MET A 47 5.28 5.91 -1.33
C MET A 47 5.83 6.35 0.03
N LYS A 48 7.15 6.23 0.26
CA LYS A 48 7.81 6.68 1.49
C LYS A 48 7.73 8.20 1.68
N ALA A 49 7.79 8.98 0.60
CA ALA A 49 7.58 10.42 0.65
C ALA A 49 6.14 10.76 1.09
N MET A 50 5.15 10.08 0.52
CA MET A 50 3.75 10.25 0.91
C MET A 50 3.47 9.79 2.35
N LEU A 51 4.26 8.87 2.91
CA LEU A 51 4.18 8.46 4.31
C LEU A 51 4.96 9.39 5.27
N GLY A 52 5.79 10.29 4.75
CA GLY A 52 6.63 11.17 5.57
C GLY A 52 7.93 10.53 6.08
N LEU A 53 8.33 9.40 5.51
CA LEU A 53 9.62 8.75 5.77
C LEU A 53 10.76 9.36 4.97
N LEU A 54 10.47 10.30 4.10
CA LEU A 54 11.41 11.00 3.26
C LEU A 54 11.01 12.48 3.19
N ASN A 55 11.98 13.37 3.36
CA ASN A 55 11.76 14.81 3.24
C ASN A 55 11.74 15.20 1.77
N LEU A 56 10.65 15.83 1.34
CA LEU A 56 10.55 16.42 0.01
C LEU A 56 11.42 17.69 -0.08
N LYS A 57 12.11 17.87 -1.20
CA LYS A 57 12.76 19.14 -1.57
C LYS A 57 11.75 20.12 -2.15
N SER A 58 10.76 19.60 -2.91
CA SER A 58 9.63 20.36 -3.44
C SER A 58 8.40 19.47 -3.61
N GLY A 59 7.27 20.08 -3.87
CA GLY A 59 5.97 19.40 -3.93
C GLY A 59 5.28 19.32 -2.58
N SER A 60 4.14 18.66 -2.53
CA SER A 60 3.31 18.55 -1.32
C SER A 60 2.61 17.21 -1.22
N VAL A 61 2.18 16.87 0.00
CA VAL A 61 1.32 15.72 0.29
C VAL A 61 0.06 16.20 0.97
N MET A 62 -1.09 15.86 0.41
CA MET A 62 -2.40 16.30 0.86
C MET A 62 -3.27 15.11 1.25
N ILE A 63 -4.05 15.24 2.31
CA ILE A 63 -5.12 14.30 2.67
C ILE A 63 -6.41 15.08 2.93
N ASN A 64 -7.48 14.76 2.21
CA ASN A 64 -8.78 15.41 2.34
C ASN A 64 -8.69 16.94 2.29
N GLY A 65 -7.79 17.48 1.44
CA GLY A 65 -7.55 18.92 1.29
C GLY A 65 -6.63 19.55 2.33
N GLU A 66 -6.17 18.80 3.34
CA GLU A 66 -5.19 19.26 4.34
C GLU A 66 -3.76 18.96 3.87
N ASP A 67 -2.87 19.95 3.95
CA ASP A 67 -1.44 19.76 3.69
C ASP A 67 -0.77 19.07 4.88
N ILE A 68 -0.27 17.85 4.63
CA ILE A 68 0.42 17.04 5.61
C ILE A 68 1.93 16.89 5.32
N SER A 69 2.46 17.67 4.39
CA SER A 69 3.86 17.54 3.90
C SER A 69 4.89 17.57 5.02
N ARG A 70 4.63 18.38 6.07
CA ARG A 70 5.55 18.58 7.21
C ARG A 70 5.23 17.70 8.43
N LEU A 71 4.19 16.89 8.36
CA LEU A 71 3.82 16.02 9.48
C LEU A 71 4.76 14.81 9.56
N SER A 72 5.04 14.39 10.78
CA SER A 72 5.76 13.14 11.06
C SER A 72 4.97 11.93 10.55
N PRO A 73 5.64 10.79 10.28
CA PRO A 73 4.94 9.56 9.93
C PRO A 73 3.87 9.17 10.97
N GLN A 74 4.17 9.33 12.24
CA GLN A 74 3.25 9.03 13.35
C GLN A 74 1.98 9.90 13.28
N ASP A 75 2.12 11.19 12.97
CA ASP A 75 0.97 12.09 12.84
C ASP A 75 0.16 11.81 11.57
N ARG A 76 0.80 11.33 10.49
CA ARG A 76 0.09 10.86 9.30
C ARG A 76 -0.71 9.59 9.59
N VAL A 77 -0.17 8.66 10.39
CA VAL A 77 -0.92 7.47 10.84
C VAL A 77 -2.12 7.85 11.68
N LYS A 78 -2.01 8.84 12.60
CA LYS A 78 -3.16 9.37 13.36
C LYS A 78 -4.25 9.99 12.48
N ARG A 79 -3.91 10.41 11.26
CA ARG A 79 -4.89 10.89 10.26
C ARG A 79 -5.51 9.78 9.42
N GLY A 80 -5.27 8.52 9.79
CA GLY A 80 -5.86 7.36 9.14
C GLY A 80 -5.08 6.84 7.94
N ILE A 81 -3.78 7.12 7.84
CA ILE A 81 -2.90 6.50 6.83
C ILE A 81 -2.26 5.27 7.46
N SER A 82 -2.43 4.10 6.84
CA SER A 82 -1.76 2.86 7.23
C SER A 82 -0.82 2.38 6.13
N PHE A 83 0.24 1.68 6.53
CA PHE A 83 1.29 1.22 5.61
C PHE A 83 1.72 -0.20 5.91
N VAL A 84 1.75 -1.03 4.87
CA VAL A 84 2.31 -2.38 4.89
C VAL A 84 3.60 -2.38 4.07
N PRO A 85 4.77 -2.46 4.72
CA PRO A 85 6.05 -2.53 4.01
C PRO A 85 6.26 -3.91 3.40
N GLN A 86 7.09 -4.00 2.35
CA GLN A 86 7.43 -5.24 1.65
C GLN A 86 8.04 -6.30 2.58
N THR A 87 8.89 -5.89 3.51
CA THR A 87 9.62 -6.80 4.41
C THR A 87 9.43 -6.40 5.87
N LYS A 88 9.67 -7.35 6.80
CA LYS A 88 9.54 -7.13 8.26
C LYS A 88 8.17 -6.57 8.65
N ASN A 89 7.14 -7.01 7.93
CA ASN A 89 5.78 -6.52 8.07
C ASN A 89 4.95 -7.26 9.13
N VAL A 90 5.54 -8.25 9.83
CA VAL A 90 4.92 -9.00 10.93
C VAL A 90 5.91 -9.27 12.06
N PHE A 91 5.42 -9.53 13.25
CA PHE A 91 6.20 -9.99 14.40
C PHE A 91 6.17 -11.52 14.47
N ALA A 92 7.20 -12.18 13.94
CA ALA A 92 7.25 -13.64 13.79
C ALA A 92 7.18 -14.41 15.12
N GLY A 93 7.68 -13.82 16.21
CA GLY A 93 7.67 -14.40 17.57
C GLY A 93 6.37 -14.16 18.35
N MET A 94 5.38 -13.52 17.74
CA MET A 94 4.05 -13.30 18.33
C MET A 94 3.01 -14.15 17.59
N THR A 95 1.90 -14.43 18.27
CA THR A 95 0.73 -15.07 17.65
C THR A 95 0.06 -14.16 16.64
N VAL A 96 -0.87 -14.71 15.85
CA VAL A 96 -1.70 -13.92 14.92
C VAL A 96 -2.48 -12.86 15.68
N GLU A 97 -3.15 -13.23 16.78
CA GLU A 97 -3.96 -12.30 17.59
C GLU A 97 -3.10 -11.17 18.16
N GLU A 98 -1.95 -11.49 18.79
CA GLU A 98 -1.00 -10.47 19.29
C GLU A 98 -0.50 -9.53 18.19
N ASN A 99 -0.26 -10.04 16.97
CA ASN A 99 0.09 -9.18 15.83
C ASN A 99 -1.04 -8.21 15.48
N LEU A 100 -2.30 -8.65 15.50
CA LEU A 100 -3.44 -7.77 15.26
C LEU A 100 -3.57 -6.73 16.37
N GLU A 101 -3.47 -7.14 17.65
CA GLU A 101 -3.50 -6.23 18.80
C GLU A 101 -2.44 -5.14 18.71
N MET A 102 -1.22 -5.48 18.27
CA MET A 102 -0.17 -4.48 18.00
C MET A 102 -0.58 -3.43 16.96
N GLY A 103 -1.49 -3.77 16.05
CA GLY A 103 -2.08 -2.82 15.09
C GLY A 103 -3.05 -1.83 15.73
N ALA A 104 -3.61 -2.16 16.89
CA ALA A 104 -4.63 -1.36 17.57
C ALA A 104 -4.05 -0.25 18.48
N PHE A 105 -2.74 0.00 18.48
CA PHE A 105 -2.05 0.88 19.45
C PHE A 105 -2.57 2.34 19.47
N LEU A 106 -3.30 2.77 18.44
CA LEU A 106 -3.95 4.09 18.40
C LEU A 106 -5.42 4.07 18.83
N ILE A 107 -5.98 2.89 19.09
CA ILE A 107 -7.39 2.74 19.46
C ILE A 107 -7.48 2.71 20.98
N ASN A 108 -8.19 3.68 21.56
CA ASN A 108 -8.41 3.76 23.01
C ASN A 108 -9.63 2.95 23.47
N ASP A 109 -10.49 2.53 22.54
CA ASP A 109 -11.72 1.79 22.77
C ASP A 109 -11.50 0.27 22.67
N ASP A 110 -12.55 -0.51 22.95
CA ASP A 110 -12.52 -1.97 22.79
C ASP A 110 -12.27 -2.37 21.32
N TYR A 111 -11.03 -2.71 21.01
CA TYR A 111 -10.60 -3.15 19.68
C TYR A 111 -11.08 -4.57 19.30
N LYS A 112 -11.73 -5.30 20.21
CA LYS A 112 -12.22 -6.68 19.96
C LYS A 112 -13.23 -6.74 18.81
N ASN A 113 -14.08 -5.72 18.67
CA ASN A 113 -14.99 -5.62 17.53
C ASN A 113 -14.22 -5.49 16.21
N VAL A 114 -13.12 -4.73 16.22
CA VAL A 114 -12.28 -4.57 15.03
C VAL A 114 -11.57 -5.86 14.67
N ILE A 115 -11.07 -6.61 15.67
CA ILE A 115 -10.48 -7.94 15.42
C ILE A 115 -11.51 -8.88 14.77
N ASN A 116 -12.76 -8.88 15.20
CA ASN A 116 -13.79 -9.70 14.59
C ASN A 116 -14.04 -9.30 13.12
N GLU A 117 -14.11 -8.00 12.80
CA GLU A 117 -14.19 -7.51 11.42
C GLU A 117 -13.01 -8.00 10.57
N ILE A 118 -11.79 -8.05 11.15
CA ILE A 118 -10.60 -8.58 10.47
C ILE A 118 -10.72 -10.10 10.26
N TYR A 119 -11.25 -10.84 11.22
CA TYR A 119 -11.47 -12.28 11.09
C TYR A 119 -12.54 -12.60 10.04
N ASP A 120 -13.57 -11.77 9.90
CA ASP A 120 -14.57 -11.90 8.83
C ASP A 120 -13.93 -11.66 7.44
N LEU A 121 -12.99 -10.72 7.35
CA LEU A 121 -12.25 -10.43 6.13
C LEU A 121 -11.23 -11.53 5.77
N PHE A 122 -10.59 -12.11 6.79
CA PHE A 122 -9.52 -13.10 6.70
C PHE A 122 -9.79 -14.29 7.64
N PRO A 123 -10.72 -15.20 7.30
CA PRO A 123 -11.13 -16.29 8.19
C PRO A 123 -9.99 -17.16 8.70
N ILE A 124 -8.95 -17.38 7.87
CA ILE A 124 -7.76 -18.15 8.24
C ILE A 124 -7.02 -17.56 9.46
N LEU A 125 -7.10 -16.24 9.68
CA LEU A 125 -6.47 -15.59 10.82
C LEU A 125 -7.20 -15.95 12.12
N ASN A 126 -8.51 -16.12 12.09
CA ASN A 126 -9.29 -16.59 13.24
C ASN A 126 -8.95 -18.06 13.57
N GLU A 127 -8.92 -18.92 12.54
CA GLU A 127 -8.56 -20.33 12.71
C GLU A 127 -7.18 -20.51 13.36
N LYS A 128 -6.24 -19.62 13.01
CA LYS A 128 -4.83 -19.64 13.44
C LYS A 128 -4.47 -18.60 14.50
N ARG A 129 -5.46 -18.01 15.17
CA ARG A 129 -5.26 -16.86 16.07
C ARG A 129 -4.19 -17.07 17.13
N ASN A 130 -4.06 -18.29 17.66
CA ASN A 130 -3.11 -18.67 18.71
C ASN A 130 -1.77 -19.19 18.14
N GLN A 131 -1.61 -19.32 16.82
CA GLN A 131 -0.39 -19.81 16.19
C GLN A 131 0.64 -18.70 16.04
N LEU A 132 1.93 -19.01 16.24
CA LEU A 132 3.01 -18.06 15.99
C LEU A 132 3.09 -17.70 14.50
N VAL A 133 3.21 -16.42 14.21
CA VAL A 133 3.22 -15.92 12.81
C VAL A 133 4.44 -16.43 12.04
N GLY A 134 5.56 -16.72 12.73
CA GLY A 134 6.74 -17.33 12.11
C GLY A 134 6.49 -18.70 11.49
N GLU A 135 5.47 -19.44 11.96
CA GLU A 135 5.11 -20.78 11.47
C GLU A 135 4.14 -20.78 10.30
N LEU A 136 3.59 -19.61 9.96
CA LEU A 136 2.62 -19.44 8.88
C LEU A 136 3.29 -19.47 7.49
N SER A 137 2.50 -19.80 6.45
CA SER A 137 2.93 -19.63 5.06
C SER A 137 3.19 -18.15 4.71
N GLY A 138 3.93 -17.88 3.63
CA GLY A 138 4.19 -16.52 3.17
C GLY A 138 2.90 -15.72 2.95
N GLY A 139 1.90 -16.31 2.30
CA GLY A 139 0.61 -15.66 2.07
C GLY A 139 -0.19 -15.40 3.33
N GLN A 140 -0.18 -16.35 4.28
CA GLN A 140 -0.83 -16.15 5.57
C GLN A 140 -0.16 -15.03 6.36
N ARG A 141 1.19 -14.91 6.32
CA ARG A 141 1.89 -13.76 6.92
C ARG A 141 1.49 -12.45 6.27
N GLN A 142 1.29 -12.41 4.95
CA GLN A 142 0.79 -11.19 4.28
C GLN A 142 -0.64 -10.84 4.72
N GLN A 143 -1.51 -11.83 4.91
CA GLN A 143 -2.85 -11.58 5.47
C GLN A 143 -2.78 -11.01 6.90
N VAL A 144 -1.86 -11.52 7.76
CA VAL A 144 -1.62 -10.92 9.08
C VAL A 144 -1.15 -9.47 8.97
N ALA A 145 -0.22 -9.16 8.05
CA ALA A 145 0.27 -7.79 7.84
C ALA A 145 -0.85 -6.85 7.39
N LEU A 146 -1.72 -7.30 6.45
CA LEU A 146 -2.90 -6.57 6.02
C LEU A 146 -3.90 -6.36 7.17
N GLY A 147 -4.24 -7.44 7.90
CA GLY A 147 -5.14 -7.38 9.04
C GLY A 147 -4.65 -6.39 10.10
N ARG A 148 -3.36 -6.46 10.45
CA ARG A 148 -2.74 -5.52 11.39
C ARG A 148 -2.84 -4.06 10.93
N ALA A 149 -2.63 -3.81 9.64
CA ALA A 149 -2.72 -2.46 9.07
C ALA A 149 -4.16 -1.92 9.08
N LEU A 150 -5.16 -2.80 9.02
CA LEU A 150 -6.57 -2.45 9.04
C LEU A 150 -7.13 -2.22 10.44
N MET A 151 -6.41 -2.63 11.50
CA MET A 151 -6.87 -2.48 12.89
C MET A 151 -7.20 -1.04 13.27
N ILE A 152 -6.48 -0.05 12.75
CA ILE A 152 -6.77 1.38 13.00
C ILE A 152 -7.93 1.93 12.17
N LYS A 153 -8.67 1.09 11.42
CA LYS A 153 -9.72 1.50 10.48
C LYS A 153 -9.27 2.64 9.57
N PRO A 154 -8.20 2.43 8.78
CA PRO A 154 -7.57 3.51 8.01
C PRO A 154 -8.49 4.03 6.92
N SER A 155 -8.37 5.32 6.60
CA SER A 155 -8.97 5.92 5.41
C SER A 155 -8.10 5.74 4.16
N VAL A 156 -6.80 5.53 4.35
CA VAL A 156 -5.80 5.26 3.31
C VAL A 156 -4.96 4.04 3.70
N LEU A 157 -4.89 3.05 2.83
CA LEU A 157 -4.02 1.88 2.97
C LEU A 157 -2.94 1.91 1.88
N MET A 158 -1.69 1.93 2.30
CA MET A 158 -0.52 1.92 1.41
C MET A 158 0.15 0.55 1.48
N LEU A 159 0.38 -0.08 0.32
CA LEU A 159 0.92 -1.44 0.20
C LEU A 159 2.19 -1.43 -0.66
N ASP A 160 3.33 -1.80 -0.10
CA ASP A 160 4.62 -1.87 -0.82
C ASP A 160 4.92 -3.33 -1.18
N GLU A 161 4.67 -3.71 -2.44
CA GLU A 161 4.86 -5.05 -3.02
C GLU A 161 4.21 -6.18 -2.17
N PRO A 162 2.89 -6.11 -1.87
CA PRO A 162 2.23 -7.05 -0.97
C PRO A 162 2.28 -8.50 -1.48
N THR A 163 2.52 -8.73 -2.78
CA THR A 163 2.60 -10.07 -3.37
C THR A 163 4.04 -10.58 -3.57
N ALA A 164 5.04 -9.84 -3.06
CA ALA A 164 6.44 -10.25 -3.21
C ALA A 164 6.72 -11.60 -2.53
N GLY A 165 7.32 -12.54 -3.29
CA GLY A 165 7.77 -13.82 -2.76
C GLY A 165 6.66 -14.82 -2.42
N VAL A 166 5.42 -14.61 -2.88
CA VAL A 166 4.33 -15.60 -2.76
C VAL A 166 4.08 -16.34 -4.07
N SER A 167 3.44 -17.52 -3.98
CA SER A 167 3.06 -18.29 -5.17
C SER A 167 1.93 -17.60 -5.95
N PRO A 168 1.75 -17.88 -7.26
CA PRO A 168 0.69 -17.28 -8.07
C PRO A 168 -0.72 -17.45 -7.49
N ILE A 169 -1.03 -18.64 -6.95
CA ILE A 169 -2.35 -18.89 -6.32
C ILE A 169 -2.57 -17.98 -5.12
N VAL A 170 -1.57 -17.86 -4.26
CA VAL A 170 -1.63 -16.99 -3.06
C VAL A 170 -1.67 -15.51 -3.44
N MET A 171 -1.05 -15.14 -4.55
CA MET A 171 -1.12 -13.78 -5.10
C MET A 171 -2.56 -13.40 -5.48
N ASP A 172 -3.25 -14.29 -6.19
CA ASP A 172 -4.65 -14.06 -6.58
C ASP A 172 -5.56 -13.93 -5.34
N GLU A 173 -5.36 -14.78 -4.32
CA GLU A 173 -6.07 -14.68 -3.04
C GLU A 173 -5.82 -13.32 -2.34
N LEU A 174 -4.57 -12.84 -2.32
CA LEU A 174 -4.22 -11.55 -1.72
C LEU A 174 -4.87 -10.39 -2.48
N PHE A 175 -4.89 -10.43 -3.81
CA PHE A 175 -5.57 -9.42 -4.61
C PHE A 175 -7.08 -9.43 -4.37
N ASP A 176 -7.70 -10.58 -4.22
CA ASP A 176 -9.12 -10.70 -3.84
C ASP A 176 -9.39 -10.05 -2.47
N HIS A 177 -8.50 -10.24 -1.49
CA HIS A 177 -8.61 -9.57 -0.19
C HIS A 177 -8.45 -8.05 -0.32
N ILE A 178 -7.51 -7.56 -1.13
CA ILE A 178 -7.34 -6.12 -1.38
C ILE A 178 -8.61 -5.53 -2.02
N VAL A 179 -9.23 -6.24 -2.97
CA VAL A 179 -10.52 -5.83 -3.56
C VAL A 179 -11.65 -5.82 -2.53
N LYS A 180 -11.67 -6.76 -1.59
CA LYS A 180 -12.65 -6.73 -0.47
C LYS A 180 -12.43 -5.50 0.42
N VAL A 181 -11.19 -5.18 0.76
CA VAL A 181 -10.85 -3.97 1.53
C VAL A 181 -11.30 -2.69 0.80
N LYS A 182 -11.10 -2.58 -0.51
CA LYS A 182 -11.61 -1.46 -1.32
C LYS A 182 -13.11 -1.21 -1.09
N ARG A 183 -13.91 -2.29 -0.99
CA ARG A 183 -15.37 -2.20 -0.79
C ARG A 183 -15.78 -1.57 0.54
N THR A 184 -14.87 -1.47 1.50
CA THR A 184 -15.08 -0.74 2.76
C THR A 184 -14.82 0.76 2.64
N ASN A 185 -14.68 1.29 1.42
CA ASN A 185 -14.46 2.71 1.12
C ASN A 185 -13.06 3.23 1.55
N VAL A 186 -12.08 2.34 1.68
CA VAL A 186 -10.67 2.70 1.93
C VAL A 186 -10.01 3.10 0.61
N ALA A 187 -9.21 4.17 0.61
CA ALA A 187 -8.33 4.53 -0.50
C ALA A 187 -7.10 3.62 -0.48
N ILE A 188 -6.83 2.88 -1.55
CA ILE A 188 -5.71 1.93 -1.60
C ILE A 188 -4.67 2.39 -2.61
N LEU A 189 -3.46 2.65 -2.14
CA LEU A 189 -2.29 2.96 -2.97
C LEU A 189 -1.30 1.80 -2.87
N MET A 190 -1.03 1.14 -4.00
CA MET A 190 -0.21 -0.07 -4.03
C MET A 190 0.98 0.10 -4.98
N VAL A 191 2.17 -0.29 -4.54
CA VAL A 191 3.33 -0.52 -5.41
C VAL A 191 3.38 -2.00 -5.72
N GLU A 192 3.55 -2.37 -6.99
CA GLU A 192 3.69 -3.77 -7.42
C GLU A 192 4.70 -3.95 -8.55
N GLN A 193 5.32 -5.14 -8.56
CA GLN A 193 6.17 -5.62 -9.65
C GLN A 193 5.34 -6.38 -10.71
N ASN A 194 4.34 -7.13 -10.28
CA ASN A 194 3.45 -7.90 -11.15
C ASN A 194 2.41 -6.98 -11.81
N ALA A 195 2.89 -6.13 -12.72
CA ALA A 195 2.13 -5.02 -13.28
C ALA A 195 0.80 -5.48 -13.92
N LYS A 196 0.79 -6.62 -14.64
CA LYS A 196 -0.42 -7.13 -15.27
C LYS A 196 -1.52 -7.48 -14.26
N GLN A 197 -1.17 -8.19 -13.19
CA GLN A 197 -2.13 -8.60 -12.17
C GLN A 197 -2.58 -7.40 -11.33
N ALA A 198 -1.65 -6.50 -10.97
CA ALA A 198 -1.97 -5.28 -10.26
C ALA A 198 -2.96 -4.39 -11.05
N LEU A 199 -2.73 -4.19 -12.35
CA LEU A 199 -3.61 -3.39 -13.20
C LEU A 199 -5.00 -4.01 -13.38
N ASN A 200 -5.13 -5.34 -13.34
CA ASN A 200 -6.42 -6.02 -13.45
C ASN A 200 -7.37 -5.66 -12.29
N ILE A 201 -6.85 -5.39 -11.10
CA ILE A 201 -7.66 -5.01 -9.92
C ILE A 201 -7.71 -3.50 -9.69
N SER A 202 -6.86 -2.73 -10.39
CA SER A 202 -6.74 -1.29 -10.19
C SER A 202 -7.74 -0.49 -11.01
N ASP A 203 -8.33 0.52 -10.40
CA ASP A 203 -9.14 1.51 -11.10
C ASP A 203 -8.24 2.39 -11.98
N ARG A 204 -7.08 2.81 -11.45
CA ARG A 204 -6.06 3.59 -12.16
C ARG A 204 -4.66 3.10 -11.84
N GLY A 205 -3.70 3.51 -12.66
CA GLY A 205 -2.28 3.25 -12.45
C GLY A 205 -1.39 4.40 -12.89
N TYR A 206 -0.22 4.44 -12.29
CA TYR A 206 0.90 5.30 -12.65
C TYR A 206 2.10 4.43 -13.00
N VAL A 207 2.69 4.64 -14.16
CA VAL A 207 3.94 3.99 -14.53
C VAL A 207 5.07 4.99 -14.34
N LEU A 208 5.94 4.73 -13.38
CA LEU A 208 7.12 5.54 -13.10
C LEU A 208 8.34 5.02 -13.86
N VAL A 209 9.13 5.96 -14.38
CA VAL A 209 10.44 5.70 -14.98
C VAL A 209 11.39 6.78 -14.50
N THR A 210 12.52 6.40 -13.91
CA THR A 210 13.53 7.34 -13.37
C THR A 210 12.96 8.48 -12.51
N GLY A 211 12.00 8.14 -11.65
CA GLY A 211 11.39 9.08 -10.69
C GLY A 211 10.26 9.94 -11.22
N GLU A 212 9.88 9.80 -12.49
CA GLU A 212 8.86 10.61 -13.15
C GLU A 212 7.65 9.77 -13.60
N ASN A 213 6.49 10.41 -13.68
CA ASN A 213 5.28 9.80 -14.26
C ASN A 213 5.43 9.67 -15.78
N LYS A 214 5.56 8.44 -16.30
CA LYS A 214 5.68 8.19 -17.74
C LYS A 214 4.33 7.93 -18.40
N TYR A 215 3.49 7.12 -17.76
CA TYR A 215 2.14 6.81 -18.22
C TYR A 215 1.18 6.87 -17.04
N THR A 216 -0.03 7.34 -17.32
CA THR A 216 -1.12 7.40 -16.34
C THR A 216 -2.43 7.08 -17.07
N GLY A 217 -3.29 6.30 -16.45
CA GLY A 217 -4.59 5.94 -17.03
C GLY A 217 -5.35 4.97 -16.13
N THR A 218 -6.52 4.54 -16.58
CA THR A 218 -7.23 3.44 -15.94
C THR A 218 -6.44 2.14 -16.06
N GLY A 219 -6.67 1.18 -15.15
CA GLY A 219 -6.02 -0.13 -15.24
C GLY A 219 -6.21 -0.78 -16.60
N LYS A 220 -7.42 -0.70 -17.17
CA LYS A 220 -7.76 -1.23 -18.49
C LYS A 220 -7.04 -0.52 -19.64
N GLU A 221 -6.91 0.80 -19.58
CA GLU A 221 -6.17 1.57 -20.61
C GLU A 221 -4.70 1.19 -20.61
N LEU A 222 -4.07 1.15 -19.43
CA LEU A 222 -2.65 0.79 -19.30
C LEU A 222 -2.38 -0.66 -19.71
N LEU A 223 -3.28 -1.60 -19.43
CA LEU A 223 -3.18 -2.99 -19.88
C LEU A 223 -3.22 -3.12 -21.42
N ASN A 224 -3.90 -2.21 -22.11
CA ASN A 224 -4.05 -2.23 -23.57
C ASN A 224 -3.09 -1.29 -24.28
N ASP A 225 -2.35 -0.42 -23.59
CA ASP A 225 -1.37 0.47 -24.23
C ASP A 225 -0.16 -0.36 -24.74
N PRO A 226 0.12 -0.38 -26.05
CA PRO A 226 1.22 -1.15 -26.61
C PRO A 226 2.59 -0.78 -26.02
N ARG A 227 2.80 0.49 -25.64
CA ARG A 227 4.06 0.98 -25.06
C ARG A 227 4.25 0.47 -23.64
N VAL A 228 3.17 0.43 -22.85
CA VAL A 228 3.18 -0.14 -21.49
C VAL A 228 3.38 -1.65 -21.57
N ARG A 229 2.69 -2.33 -22.50
CA ARG A 229 2.82 -3.78 -22.70
C ARG A 229 4.24 -4.20 -23.05
N SER A 230 4.83 -3.57 -24.05
CA SER A 230 6.19 -3.92 -24.51
C SER A 230 7.26 -3.63 -23.47
N SER A 231 7.08 -2.58 -22.63
CA SER A 231 8.11 -2.14 -21.68
C SER A 231 7.96 -2.73 -20.27
N PHE A 232 6.74 -3.09 -19.84
CA PHE A 232 6.46 -3.38 -18.43
C PHE A 232 5.57 -4.62 -18.19
N LEU A 233 4.88 -5.15 -19.21
CA LEU A 233 3.95 -6.28 -19.02
C LEU A 233 4.46 -7.61 -19.62
N GLY A 234 5.67 -7.63 -20.20
CA GLY A 234 6.21 -8.81 -20.85
C GLY A 234 5.39 -9.18 -22.09
N GLY A 235 5.47 -8.33 -23.11
CA GLY A 235 4.76 -8.47 -24.37
C GLY A 235 5.18 -9.67 -25.19
#